data_6a9133c6c935ada676c9d8cbea14bda4
#
_entry.id   6a9133c6c935ada676c9d8cbea14bda4
#
_cell.length_a   1.000
_cell.length_b   1.000
_cell.length_c   1.000
_cell.angle_alpha   90.00
_cell.angle_beta   90.00
_cell.angle_gamma   90.00
#
_symmetry.space_group_name_H-M   'P 1'
#
loop_
_entity.id
_entity.type
_entity.pdbx_description
1 polymer ?
#
loop_
_entity_poly.entity_id
_entity_poly.type
_entity_poly.pdbx_seq_one_letter_code
_entity_poly.pdbx_strand_id
1 'polypeptide(L)'
;MSSIEESVEVRVPVRTAYDQWTQFKSFPRIMTAVQRVDQVGPAMTRWKVKTGLFSKEFMAEIVEQEPDRLIAWRSVGRDPWLWGEVSFREAAPDRTVITVSMHIEPHGLSGRLPDSAKRARKLVHESLENFKEFIEGLGDASGAWRGSIHNGRVSPSEPDPPRSRVPKWPVG
;
A
#
# COMPACT_ATOMS: atom_id res chain seq x y z
N MET A 1 6.37 3.19 21.01
CA MET A 1 6.14 2.50 19.73
C MET A 1 4.76 1.87 19.69
N SER A 2 4.06 2.12 18.63
CA SER A 2 2.73 1.55 18.45
C SER A 2 2.71 0.56 17.31
N SER A 3 2.17 -0.61 17.57
CA SER A 3 2.00 -1.66 16.56
C SER A 3 0.53 -1.82 16.26
N ILE A 4 0.19 -1.89 14.98
CA ILE A 4 -1.17 -2.04 14.52
C ILE A 4 -1.22 -3.23 13.59
N GLU A 5 -2.21 -4.10 13.78
CA GLU A 5 -2.44 -5.19 12.85
C GLU A 5 -3.93 -5.30 12.61
N GLU A 6 -4.34 -5.23 11.36
CA GLU A 6 -5.74 -5.33 10.96
C GLU A 6 -5.86 -6.19 9.72
N SER A 7 -6.94 -6.93 9.60
CA SER A 7 -7.17 -7.80 8.45
C SER A 7 -8.57 -7.66 7.91
N VAL A 8 -8.73 -7.96 6.63
CA VAL A 8 -10.03 -8.00 5.98
C VAL A 8 -10.02 -9.12 4.94
N GLU A 9 -11.16 -9.76 4.75
CA GLU A 9 -11.31 -10.75 3.69
C GLU A 9 -12.11 -10.12 2.55
N VAL A 10 -11.58 -10.20 1.34
CA VAL A 10 -12.24 -9.63 0.15
C VAL A 10 -12.60 -10.76 -0.80
N ARG A 11 -13.73 -10.59 -1.51
CA ARG A 11 -14.27 -11.60 -2.42
C ARG A 11 -13.73 -11.44 -3.82
N VAL A 12 -12.43 -11.45 -3.96
CA VAL A 12 -11.77 -11.42 -5.26
C VAL A 12 -10.53 -12.30 -5.18
N PRO A 13 -10.01 -12.77 -6.32
CA PRO A 13 -8.80 -13.55 -6.33
C PRO A 13 -7.61 -12.75 -5.78
N VAL A 14 -6.62 -13.45 -5.26
CA VAL A 14 -5.45 -12.80 -4.67
C VAL A 14 -4.75 -11.90 -5.69
N ARG A 15 -4.71 -12.31 -6.94
CA ARG A 15 -4.09 -11.50 -7.98
C ARG A 15 -4.81 -10.16 -8.15
N THR A 16 -6.13 -10.18 -8.15
CA THR A 16 -6.92 -8.96 -8.29
C THR A 16 -6.70 -8.01 -7.11
N ALA A 17 -6.73 -8.56 -5.89
CA ALA A 17 -6.51 -7.75 -4.69
C ALA A 17 -5.10 -7.14 -4.70
N TYR A 18 -4.11 -7.95 -5.00
CA TYR A 18 -2.74 -7.47 -5.03
C TYR A 18 -2.53 -6.43 -6.11
N ASP A 19 -3.00 -6.70 -7.33
CA ASP A 19 -2.81 -5.79 -8.45
C ASP A 19 -3.41 -4.42 -8.14
N GLN A 20 -4.61 -4.38 -7.58
CA GLN A 20 -5.22 -3.10 -7.23
C GLN A 20 -4.42 -2.37 -6.16
N TRP A 21 -3.87 -3.11 -5.20
CA TRP A 21 -3.07 -2.47 -4.15
C TRP A 21 -1.81 -1.80 -4.71
N THR A 22 -1.30 -2.26 -5.83
CA THR A 22 -0.15 -1.63 -6.46
C THR A 22 -0.48 -0.28 -7.10
N GLN A 23 -1.75 0.04 -7.23
CA GLN A 23 -2.19 1.29 -7.84
C GLN A 23 -2.31 2.36 -6.77
N PHE A 24 -1.17 2.83 -6.30
CA PHE A 24 -1.09 3.75 -5.15
C PHE A 24 -1.86 5.06 -5.35
N LYS A 25 -1.99 5.52 -6.58
CA LYS A 25 -2.73 6.74 -6.85
C LYS A 25 -4.21 6.61 -6.52
N SER A 26 -4.71 5.40 -6.38
CA SER A 26 -6.11 5.19 -6.02
C SER A 26 -6.36 5.29 -4.52
N PHE A 27 -5.31 5.32 -3.71
CA PHE A 27 -5.45 5.30 -2.26
C PHE A 27 -6.28 6.44 -1.68
N PRO A 28 -6.23 7.67 -2.20
CA PRO A 28 -7.09 8.72 -1.66
C PRO A 28 -8.58 8.40 -1.75
N ARG A 29 -8.96 7.50 -2.64
CA ARG A 29 -10.37 7.10 -2.77
C ARG A 29 -10.81 6.15 -1.66
N ILE A 30 -9.87 5.44 -1.06
CA ILE A 30 -10.20 4.43 -0.06
C ILE A 30 -9.66 4.76 1.32
N MET A 31 -8.65 5.62 1.40
CA MET A 31 -8.03 5.99 2.67
C MET A 31 -8.32 7.44 2.97
N THR A 32 -9.27 7.68 3.87
CA THR A 32 -9.73 9.04 4.13
C THR A 32 -8.63 9.98 4.61
N ALA A 33 -7.63 9.44 5.31
CA ALA A 33 -6.53 10.27 5.79
C ALA A 33 -5.50 10.57 4.71
N VAL A 34 -5.52 9.84 3.61
CA VAL A 34 -4.53 10.02 2.55
C VAL A 34 -5.09 10.99 1.52
N GLN A 35 -4.45 12.13 1.35
CA GLN A 35 -4.87 13.11 0.37
C GLN A 35 -4.24 12.85 -0.99
N ARG A 36 -3.01 12.34 -1.00
CA ARG A 36 -2.28 12.15 -2.23
C ARG A 36 -1.16 11.14 -2.05
N VAL A 37 -0.94 10.32 -3.06
CA VAL A 37 0.21 9.45 -3.15
C VAL A 37 0.78 9.59 -4.55
N ASP A 38 2.06 9.94 -4.65
CA ASP A 38 2.74 10.03 -5.93
C ASP A 38 3.88 9.01 -5.93
N GLN A 39 4.02 8.31 -7.03
CA GLN A 39 5.16 7.43 -7.18
C GLN A 39 6.27 8.25 -7.83
N VAL A 40 7.34 8.48 -7.10
CA VAL A 40 8.43 9.34 -7.55
C VAL A 40 9.67 8.56 -7.98
N GLY A 41 9.58 7.23 -7.93
CA GLY A 41 10.65 6.35 -8.38
C GLY A 41 10.14 4.92 -8.34
N PRO A 42 10.90 3.95 -8.85
CA PRO A 42 10.45 2.56 -8.88
C PRO A 42 10.07 1.99 -7.52
N ALA A 43 10.75 2.44 -6.48
CA ALA A 43 10.48 1.97 -5.13
C ALA A 43 10.25 3.12 -4.16
N MET A 44 9.91 4.29 -4.67
CA MET A 44 9.80 5.47 -3.83
C MET A 44 8.47 6.15 -4.03
N THR A 45 7.79 6.47 -2.92
CA THR A 45 6.49 7.14 -2.96
C THR A 45 6.52 8.38 -2.08
N ARG A 46 5.70 9.36 -2.44
CA ARG A 46 5.51 10.56 -1.64
C ARG A 46 4.07 10.60 -1.20
N TRP A 47 3.87 10.79 0.09
CA TRP A 47 2.54 10.75 0.70
C TRP A 47 2.18 12.08 1.31
N LYS A 48 0.94 12.46 1.17
CA LYS A 48 0.38 13.59 1.88
C LYS A 48 -0.82 13.09 2.67
N VAL A 49 -0.74 13.16 3.99
CA VAL A 49 -1.80 12.68 4.87
C VAL A 49 -2.34 13.83 5.71
N LYS A 50 -3.60 13.73 6.05
CA LYS A 50 -4.24 14.74 6.89
C LYS A 50 -5.35 14.09 7.71
N THR A 51 -5.31 14.29 8.99
CA THR A 51 -6.40 13.87 9.87
C THR A 51 -6.64 14.98 10.88
N GLY A 52 -7.83 15.56 10.87
CA GLY A 52 -8.13 16.68 11.75
C GLY A 52 -7.17 17.82 11.50
N LEU A 53 -6.46 18.23 12.54
CA LEU A 53 -5.49 19.31 12.44
C LEU A 53 -4.09 18.81 12.06
N PHE A 54 -3.91 17.50 12.04
CA PHE A 54 -2.61 16.93 11.70
C PHE A 54 -2.46 16.84 10.17
N SER A 55 -1.35 17.34 9.67
CA SER A 55 -1.04 17.25 8.26
C SER A 55 0.44 16.97 8.12
N LYS A 56 0.79 15.99 7.30
CA LYS A 56 2.18 15.62 7.12
C LYS A 56 2.43 15.13 5.70
N GLU A 57 3.55 15.56 5.16
CA GLU A 57 4.02 15.07 3.88
C GLU A 57 5.32 14.33 4.13
N PHE A 58 5.45 13.14 3.57
CA PHE A 58 6.65 12.34 3.79
C PHE A 58 6.87 11.41 2.61
N MET A 59 8.06 10.86 2.54
CA MET A 59 8.39 9.87 1.53
C MET A 59 8.53 8.51 2.17
N ALA A 60 8.10 7.49 1.47
CA ALA A 60 8.22 6.12 1.92
C ALA A 60 8.86 5.28 0.83
N GLU A 61 9.80 4.45 1.25
CA GLU A 61 10.48 3.54 0.35
C GLU A 61 9.82 2.17 0.44
N ILE A 62 9.61 1.54 -0.70
CA ILE A 62 9.14 0.17 -0.72
C ILE A 62 10.38 -0.70 -0.62
N VAL A 63 10.49 -1.45 0.47
CA VAL A 63 11.70 -2.25 0.72
C VAL A 63 11.55 -3.69 0.25
N GLU A 64 10.33 -4.22 0.27
CA GLU A 64 10.05 -5.56 -0.24
C GLU A 64 8.74 -5.53 -1.00
N GLN A 65 8.69 -6.22 -2.12
CA GLN A 65 7.44 -6.39 -2.86
C GLN A 65 7.52 -7.68 -3.64
N GLU A 66 6.56 -8.58 -3.41
CA GLU A 66 6.44 -9.83 -4.13
C GLU A 66 5.01 -9.99 -4.60
N PRO A 67 4.81 -10.20 -5.91
CA PRO A 67 3.45 -10.33 -6.44
C PRO A 67 2.62 -11.37 -5.69
N ASP A 68 1.39 -11.00 -5.41
CA ASP A 68 0.38 -11.82 -4.74
C ASP A 68 0.72 -12.18 -3.30
N ARG A 69 1.74 -11.57 -2.72
CA ARG A 69 2.21 -11.94 -1.41
C ARG A 69 2.36 -10.80 -0.44
N LEU A 70 3.20 -9.80 -0.76
CA LEU A 70 3.40 -8.71 0.18
C LEU A 70 4.00 -7.46 -0.44
N ILE A 71 3.78 -6.35 0.23
CA ILE A 71 4.44 -5.09 -0.04
C ILE A 71 4.83 -4.52 1.32
N ALA A 72 6.10 -4.23 1.52
CA ALA A 72 6.60 -3.65 2.76
C ALA A 72 7.25 -2.31 2.49
N TRP A 73 7.06 -1.38 3.40
CA TRP A 73 7.53 0.00 3.24
C TRP A 73 8.06 0.57 4.54
N ARG A 74 8.81 1.68 4.41
CA ARG A 74 9.25 2.45 5.58
C ARG A 74 9.41 3.91 5.16
N SER A 75 9.18 4.82 6.11
CA SER A 75 9.41 6.23 5.84
C SER A 75 10.90 6.49 5.67
N VAL A 76 11.22 7.45 4.79
CA VAL A 76 12.62 7.76 4.47
C VAL A 76 13.18 8.72 5.52
N GLY A 77 14.45 8.51 5.88
CA GLY A 77 15.13 9.38 6.82
C GLY A 77 16.04 8.59 7.73
N ARG A 78 16.84 9.28 8.52
CA ARG A 78 17.75 8.66 9.46
C ARG A 78 17.02 7.85 10.50
N ASP A 79 15.85 8.30 10.86
CA ASP A 79 15.10 7.74 11.97
C ASP A 79 13.69 7.46 11.46
N PRO A 80 13.50 6.36 10.76
CA PRO A 80 12.18 6.03 10.23
C PRO A 80 11.16 5.96 11.35
N TRP A 81 10.05 6.65 11.15
CA TRP A 81 8.99 6.70 12.17
C TRP A 81 7.79 5.85 11.79
N LEU A 82 7.75 5.38 10.56
CA LEU A 82 6.66 4.56 10.06
C LEU A 82 7.24 3.43 9.24
N TRP A 83 6.87 2.19 9.54
CA TRP A 83 7.20 1.07 8.68
C TRP A 83 6.13 0.01 8.83
N GLY A 84 5.97 -0.79 7.79
CA GLY A 84 4.96 -1.82 7.84
C GLY A 84 4.91 -2.65 6.58
N GLU A 85 3.90 -3.50 6.54
CA GLU A 85 3.67 -4.31 5.35
C GLU A 85 2.20 -4.65 5.21
N VAL A 86 1.81 -4.89 3.97
CA VAL A 86 0.51 -5.48 3.67
C VAL A 86 0.80 -6.84 3.06
N SER A 87 0.15 -7.86 3.56
CA SER A 87 0.31 -9.22 3.03
C SER A 87 -1.02 -9.72 2.48
N PHE A 88 -0.91 -10.63 1.52
CA PHE A 88 -2.06 -11.18 0.81
C PHE A 88 -1.99 -12.69 0.92
N ARG A 89 -3.09 -13.31 1.31
CA ARG A 89 -3.15 -14.76 1.45
C ARG A 89 -4.41 -15.26 0.74
N GLU A 90 -4.25 -16.19 -0.16
CA GLU A 90 -5.40 -16.78 -0.83
C GLU A 90 -6.14 -17.66 0.15
N ALA A 91 -7.39 -17.32 0.43
CA ALA A 91 -8.25 -18.14 1.27
C ALA A 91 -9.07 -19.12 0.44
N ALA A 92 -9.35 -18.73 -0.81
CA ALA A 92 -10.05 -19.54 -1.80
C ALA A 92 -9.74 -18.92 -3.16
N PRO A 93 -10.00 -19.59 -4.28
CA PRO A 93 -9.70 -19.02 -5.59
C PRO A 93 -10.29 -17.62 -5.81
N ASP A 94 -11.41 -17.32 -5.16
CA ASP A 94 -12.09 -16.04 -5.27
C ASP A 94 -12.14 -15.26 -3.96
N ARG A 95 -11.27 -15.59 -3.00
CA ARG A 95 -11.24 -14.91 -1.72
C ARG A 95 -9.82 -14.70 -1.24
N THR A 96 -9.55 -13.53 -0.71
CA THR A 96 -8.22 -13.16 -0.25
C THR A 96 -8.30 -12.51 1.12
N VAL A 97 -7.39 -12.88 2.00
CA VAL A 97 -7.25 -12.20 3.28
C VAL A 97 -6.09 -11.22 3.15
N ILE A 98 -6.38 -9.97 3.44
CA ILE A 98 -5.40 -8.89 3.39
C ILE A 98 -5.11 -8.47 4.83
N THR A 99 -3.84 -8.45 5.19
CA THR A 99 -3.43 -8.05 6.54
C THR A 99 -2.44 -6.91 6.45
N VAL A 100 -2.71 -5.84 7.19
CA VAL A 100 -1.80 -4.71 7.29
C VAL A 100 -1.19 -4.72 8.68
N SER A 101 0.14 -4.69 8.74
CA SER A 101 0.87 -4.57 9.99
C SER A 101 1.70 -3.31 9.91
N MET A 102 1.56 -2.42 10.89
CA MET A 102 2.26 -1.15 10.89
C MET A 102 2.85 -0.83 12.24
N HIS A 103 3.98 -0.15 12.20
CA HIS A 103 4.63 0.38 13.41
C HIS A 103 4.80 1.88 13.24
N ILE A 104 4.37 2.61 14.23
CA ILE A 104 4.44 4.07 14.19
C ILE A 104 5.15 4.55 15.46
N GLU A 105 6.19 5.35 15.26
CA GLU A 105 6.93 5.93 16.38
C GLU A 105 6.33 7.29 16.72
N PRO A 106 6.14 7.59 18.00
CA PRO A 106 5.51 8.85 18.40
C PRO A 106 6.19 10.10 17.84
N HIS A 107 7.52 10.08 17.70
CA HIS A 107 8.22 11.26 17.23
C HIS A 107 7.82 11.67 15.82
N GLY A 108 7.37 10.72 15.01
CA GLY A 108 6.95 11.01 13.65
C GLY A 108 5.60 11.66 13.58
N LEU A 109 4.82 11.54 14.62
CA LEU A 109 3.47 12.10 14.66
C LEU A 109 3.45 13.46 15.31
N SER A 110 4.57 13.99 15.65
CA SER A 110 4.74 15.33 16.23
C SER A 110 3.80 15.67 17.34
N GLY A 111 2.96 14.90 17.71
CA GLY A 111 2.09 15.19 18.78
C GLY A 111 2.13 14.04 19.68
N ARG A 112 2.28 14.03 20.69
CA ARG A 112 2.16 13.07 21.61
C ARG A 112 0.75 12.94 22.00
N LEU A 113 -0.16 12.76 21.01
CA LEU A 113 -1.57 12.56 21.29
C LEU A 113 -1.72 11.20 21.94
N PRO A 114 -2.27 11.13 23.15
CA PRO A 114 -2.41 9.85 23.83
C PRO A 114 -3.16 8.81 23.02
N ASP A 115 -4.04 9.25 22.14
CA ASP A 115 -4.86 8.35 21.35
C ASP A 115 -4.37 8.12 19.94
N SER A 116 -3.10 8.50 19.64
CA SER A 116 -2.62 8.39 18.28
C SER A 116 -2.63 6.96 17.75
N ALA A 117 -2.27 5.99 18.60
CA ALA A 117 -2.26 4.59 18.17
C ALA A 117 -3.68 4.09 17.89
N LYS A 118 -4.62 4.47 18.75
CA LYS A 118 -6.01 4.07 18.59
C LYS A 118 -6.61 4.68 17.33
N ARG A 119 -6.28 5.94 17.08
CA ARG A 119 -6.77 6.63 15.91
C ARG A 119 -6.18 6.03 14.64
N ALA A 120 -4.91 5.69 14.67
CA ALA A 120 -4.24 5.07 13.54
C ALA A 120 -4.85 3.70 13.23
N ARG A 121 -5.13 2.91 14.27
CA ARG A 121 -5.77 1.61 14.08
C ARG A 121 -7.14 1.76 13.41
N LYS A 122 -7.90 2.74 13.86
CA LYS A 122 -9.20 2.98 13.28
C LYS A 122 -9.09 3.36 11.80
N LEU A 123 -8.13 4.20 11.46
CA LEU A 123 -7.92 4.60 10.08
C LEU A 123 -7.51 3.41 9.21
N VAL A 124 -6.66 2.53 9.71
CA VAL A 124 -6.26 1.34 8.97
C VAL A 124 -7.46 0.43 8.77
N HIS A 125 -8.24 0.22 9.82
CA HIS A 125 -9.44 -0.61 9.72
C HIS A 125 -10.41 -0.06 8.67
N GLU A 126 -10.70 1.23 8.74
CA GLU A 126 -11.61 1.86 7.79
C GLU A 126 -11.07 1.78 6.36
N SER A 127 -9.77 1.95 6.20
CA SER A 127 -9.15 1.85 4.88
C SER A 127 -9.29 0.46 4.28
N LEU A 128 -9.15 -0.57 5.10
CA LEU A 128 -9.33 -1.95 4.64
C LEU A 128 -10.78 -2.21 4.27
N GLU A 129 -11.73 -1.72 5.06
CA GLU A 129 -13.14 -1.88 4.74
C GLU A 129 -13.49 -1.13 3.45
N ASN A 130 -12.95 0.05 3.28
CA ASN A 130 -13.16 0.82 2.06
C ASN A 130 -12.54 0.13 0.85
N PHE A 131 -11.37 -0.45 1.02
CA PHE A 131 -10.73 -1.20 -0.07
C PHE A 131 -11.60 -2.40 -0.45
N LYS A 132 -12.14 -3.09 0.55
CA LYS A 132 -13.02 -4.23 0.30
C LYS A 132 -14.20 -3.81 -0.57
N GLU A 133 -14.90 -2.74 -0.18
CA GLU A 133 -16.03 -2.26 -0.95
C GLU A 133 -15.61 -1.86 -2.36
N PHE A 134 -14.48 -1.19 -2.46
CA PHE A 134 -13.99 -0.71 -3.73
C PHE A 134 -13.67 -1.86 -4.70
N ILE A 135 -12.90 -2.84 -4.24
CA ILE A 135 -12.45 -3.92 -5.12
C ILE A 135 -13.57 -4.90 -5.43
N GLU A 136 -14.46 -5.14 -4.47
CA GLU A 136 -15.61 -6.02 -4.71
C GLU A 136 -16.60 -5.36 -5.66
N GLY A 137 -16.71 -4.04 -5.60
CA GLY A 137 -17.56 -3.31 -6.53
C GLY A 137 -17.01 -3.27 -7.94
N LEU A 138 -15.70 -3.17 -8.10
CA LEU A 138 -15.07 -3.22 -9.41
C LEU A 138 -15.03 -4.63 -10.00
N GLY A 139 -14.78 -5.61 -9.14
CA GLY A 139 -14.63 -7.00 -9.58
C GLY A 139 -13.30 -7.30 -10.24
N ASP A 140 -12.51 -6.28 -10.55
CA ASP A 140 -11.21 -6.45 -11.19
C ASP A 140 -10.31 -5.28 -10.83
N ALA A 141 -9.02 -5.43 -11.04
CA ALA A 141 -8.07 -4.36 -10.73
C ALA A 141 -8.05 -3.32 -11.85
N SER A 142 -7.79 -2.07 -11.48
CA SER A 142 -7.70 -0.97 -12.44
C SER A 142 -6.35 -0.94 -13.14
N GLY A 143 -5.40 -1.70 -12.66
CA GLY A 143 -4.06 -1.78 -13.23
C GLY A 143 -3.24 -2.75 -12.41
N ALA A 144 -1.96 -2.85 -12.71
CA ALA A 144 -1.08 -3.78 -12.02
C ALA A 144 0.37 -3.39 -12.18
N TRP A 145 1.17 -3.72 -11.19
CA TRP A 145 2.62 -3.70 -11.31
C TRP A 145 3.10 -4.97 -10.63
N ARG A 146 3.75 -5.84 -11.39
CA ARG A 146 4.09 -7.17 -10.90
C ARG A 146 5.59 -7.45 -10.84
N GLY A 147 6.38 -6.42 -10.74
CA GLY A 147 7.80 -6.58 -10.49
C GLY A 147 8.06 -6.95 -9.04
N SER A 148 9.30 -7.26 -8.73
CA SER A 148 9.72 -7.58 -7.37
C SER A 148 10.65 -6.50 -6.85
N ILE A 149 10.60 -6.27 -5.55
CA ILE A 149 11.50 -5.36 -4.88
C ILE A 149 12.09 -6.11 -3.70
N HIS A 150 13.41 -6.04 -3.55
CA HIS A 150 14.11 -6.70 -2.47
C HIS A 150 15.19 -5.76 -1.95
N ASN A 151 15.14 -5.42 -0.68
CA ASN A 151 16.02 -4.43 -0.07
C ASN A 151 16.01 -3.12 -0.85
N GLY A 152 14.83 -2.72 -1.32
CA GLY A 152 14.67 -1.48 -2.08
C GLY A 152 15.12 -1.54 -3.53
N ARG A 153 15.59 -2.69 -3.99
CA ARG A 153 16.06 -2.85 -5.36
C ARG A 153 14.99 -3.50 -6.21
N VAL A 154 14.66 -2.87 -7.32
CA VAL A 154 13.63 -3.35 -8.23
C VAL A 154 14.21 -4.36 -9.21
N SER A 155 13.51 -5.47 -9.39
CA SER A 155 13.83 -6.38 -10.48
C SER A 155 12.54 -6.93 -11.06
N PRO A 156 12.48 -7.13 -12.37
CA PRO A 156 11.29 -7.70 -12.99
C PRO A 156 11.13 -9.14 -12.51
N SER A 157 9.96 -9.49 -12.05
CA SER A 157 9.71 -10.85 -11.60
C SER A 157 9.29 -11.76 -12.75
N GLU A 158 8.89 -11.20 -13.85
CA GLU A 158 8.48 -11.97 -15.02
C GLU A 158 9.15 -11.38 -16.25
N PRO A 159 9.38 -12.20 -17.25
CA PRO A 159 9.94 -11.70 -18.50
C PRO A 159 8.96 -10.71 -19.11
N ASP A 160 9.48 -9.73 -19.78
CA ASP A 160 8.64 -8.81 -20.52
C ASP A 160 7.85 -9.57 -21.55
N PRO A 161 6.61 -9.19 -21.78
CA PRO A 161 5.86 -9.80 -22.88
C PRO A 161 6.53 -9.48 -24.20
N PRO A 162 6.28 -10.28 -25.22
CA PRO A 162 6.86 -10.03 -26.54
C PRO A 162 6.59 -8.62 -27.00
N ARG A 163 7.59 -8.00 -27.59
CA ARG A 163 7.47 -6.61 -28.00
C ARG A 163 6.29 -6.35 -28.93
N SER A 164 5.92 -7.33 -29.69
CA SER A 164 4.78 -7.18 -30.58
C SER A 164 3.49 -6.95 -29.83
N ARG A 165 3.44 -7.27 -28.56
CA ARG A 165 2.26 -7.08 -27.74
C ARG A 165 2.39 -5.93 -26.75
N VAL A 166 3.52 -5.29 -26.74
CA VAL A 166 3.72 -4.14 -25.88
C VAL A 166 3.35 -2.90 -26.66
N PRO A 167 2.45 -2.08 -26.12
CA PRO A 167 2.14 -0.84 -26.80
C PRO A 167 3.40 -0.05 -26.97
N LYS A 168 3.47 0.63 -28.09
CA LYS A 168 4.55 1.45 -28.29
C LYS A 168 4.30 2.70 -27.61
N TRP A 169 4.63 2.77 -26.46
CA TRP A 169 4.49 3.97 -25.80
C TRP A 169 5.32 4.93 -26.44
N PRO A 170 4.85 6.02 -26.49
CA PRO A 170 5.66 7.06 -26.81
C PRO A 170 6.61 6.94 -25.78
N VAL A 171 6.89 6.36 -25.77
CA VAL A 171 7.30 5.98 -25.03
C VAL A 171 7.88 6.50 -24.54
N GLY A 172 7.63 6.56 -24.32
CA GLY A 172 8.11 7.12 -24.00
C GLY A 172 7.70 7.02 -23.29
#